data_22e6098616a41e2f2926d64b38bf5171
#
_entry.id   22e6098616a41e2f2926d64b38bf5171
#
_cell.length_a   1.000
_cell.length_b   1.000
_cell.length_c   1.000
_cell.angle_alpha   90.00
_cell.angle_beta   90.00
_cell.angle_gamma   90.00
#
_symmetry.space_group_name_H-M   'P 1'
#
loop_
_entity.id
_entity.type
_entity.pdbx_description
1 polymer ?
#
loop_
_entity_poly.entity_id
_entity_poly.type
_entity_poly.pdbx_seq_one_letter_code
_entity_poly.pdbx_strand_id
1 'polypeptide(L)'
;MADRTYTLRWLTLEDIKDQLRIEQDDTSQDKLLTRYGATAENFTLGYLQRTEAELKAMNDQDPTLVPEDIVSACLLLVDAYYQHRGPISQQNMYLIDYGYDALVMRFRKGTYSSVDEEED
;
A
#
# COMPACT_ATOMS: atom_id res chain seq x y z
N MET A 1 -20.83 -16.20 13.20
CA MET A 1 -20.15 -15.37 12.23
C MET A 1 -18.70 -15.80 12.07
N ALA A 2 -18.24 -15.93 10.86
CA ALA A 2 -16.89 -16.39 10.62
C ALA A 2 -15.89 -15.28 10.88
N ASP A 3 -14.75 -15.66 11.41
CA ASP A 3 -13.66 -14.73 11.58
C ASP A 3 -13.06 -14.40 10.24
N ARG A 4 -12.73 -13.15 10.09
CA ARG A 4 -12.08 -12.72 8.87
C ARG A 4 -10.58 -12.93 9.03
N THR A 5 -9.98 -13.55 8.06
CA THR A 5 -8.54 -13.77 8.05
C THR A 5 -7.90 -12.87 7.02
N TYR A 6 -6.87 -12.14 7.41
CA TYR A 6 -6.19 -11.21 6.52
C TYR A 6 -4.84 -11.77 6.14
N THR A 7 -4.50 -11.69 4.87
CA THR A 7 -3.24 -12.18 4.35
C THR A 7 -2.52 -11.06 3.65
N LEU A 8 -1.27 -10.85 4.02
CA LEU A 8 -0.45 -9.83 3.36
C LEU A 8 0.10 -10.41 2.06
N ARG A 9 0.20 -9.55 1.06
CA ARG A 9 0.71 -9.97 -0.25
C ARG A 9 2.20 -9.71 -0.38
N TRP A 10 2.60 -8.46 -0.15
CA TRP A 10 4.03 -8.12 -0.23
C TRP A 10 4.52 -7.43 1.03
N LEU A 11 3.66 -6.96 1.87
CA LEU A 11 4.07 -6.39 3.14
C LEU A 11 4.32 -7.50 4.15
N THR A 12 5.21 -7.22 5.08
CA THR A 12 5.44 -8.14 6.20
C THR A 12 5.08 -7.44 7.49
N LEU A 13 4.72 -8.24 8.49
CA LEU A 13 4.43 -7.68 9.80
C LEU A 13 5.66 -7.02 10.39
N GLU A 14 6.82 -7.56 10.09
CA GLU A 14 8.07 -6.97 10.54
C GLU A 14 8.24 -5.55 10.01
N ASP A 15 8.01 -5.36 8.73
CA ASP A 15 8.13 -4.03 8.13
C ASP A 15 7.11 -3.07 8.71
N ILE A 16 5.90 -3.55 8.95
CA ILE A 16 4.86 -2.71 9.52
C ILE A 16 5.25 -2.27 10.92
N LYS A 17 5.75 -3.19 11.73
CA LYS A 17 6.16 -2.82 13.08
C LYS A 17 7.33 -1.85 13.06
N ASP A 18 8.27 -2.04 12.15
CA ASP A 18 9.37 -1.11 12.00
C ASP A 18 8.86 0.29 11.65
N GLN A 19 7.92 0.35 10.71
CA GLN A 19 7.37 1.63 10.28
C GLN A 19 6.70 2.36 11.44
N LEU A 20 5.99 1.62 12.28
CA LEU A 20 5.22 2.19 13.38
C LEU A 20 6.01 2.27 14.67
N ARG A 21 7.26 1.78 14.67
CA ARG A 21 8.12 1.77 15.85
C ARG A 21 7.53 0.94 16.98
N ILE A 22 6.98 -0.20 16.61
CA ILE A 22 6.45 -1.18 17.55
C ILE A 22 7.48 -2.28 17.71
N GLU A 23 7.69 -2.73 18.95
CA GLU A 23 8.63 -3.80 19.21
C GLU A 23 8.22 -5.07 18.47
N GLN A 24 9.20 -5.75 17.89
CA GLN A 24 8.89 -6.93 17.11
C GLN A 24 8.26 -8.05 17.94
N ASP A 25 8.58 -8.13 19.21
CA ASP A 25 8.02 -9.18 20.06
C ASP A 25 6.69 -8.77 20.69
N ASP A 26 6.21 -7.58 20.40
CA ASP A 26 4.88 -7.16 20.85
C ASP A 26 3.85 -7.66 19.86
N THR A 27 3.13 -8.71 20.24
CA THR A 27 2.13 -9.31 19.35
C THR A 27 0.72 -8.85 19.64
N SER A 28 0.56 -7.88 20.54
CA SER A 28 -0.78 -7.49 21.00
C SER A 28 -1.63 -6.88 19.89
N GLN A 29 -1.02 -6.34 18.86
CA GLN A 29 -1.75 -5.69 17.78
C GLN A 29 -1.56 -6.36 16.43
N ASP A 30 -1.03 -7.58 16.41
CA ASP A 30 -0.70 -8.24 15.16
C ASP A 30 -1.89 -8.33 14.22
N LYS A 31 -3.06 -8.68 14.74
CA LYS A 31 -4.23 -8.82 13.87
C LYS A 31 -4.63 -7.47 13.28
N LEU A 32 -4.60 -6.43 14.09
CA LEU A 32 -4.93 -5.09 13.63
C LEU A 32 -3.94 -4.62 12.56
N LEU A 33 -2.65 -4.83 12.81
CA LEU A 33 -1.64 -4.39 11.87
C LEU A 33 -1.73 -5.15 10.56
N THR A 34 -2.01 -6.44 10.62
CA THR A 34 -2.18 -7.23 9.40
C THR A 34 -3.38 -6.73 8.61
N ARG A 35 -4.45 -6.37 9.30
CA ARG A 35 -5.63 -5.84 8.63
C ARG A 35 -5.31 -4.52 7.92
N TYR A 36 -4.59 -3.64 8.59
CA TYR A 36 -4.21 -2.37 7.97
C TYR A 36 -3.32 -2.61 6.76
N GLY A 37 -2.38 -3.54 6.88
CA GLY A 37 -1.51 -3.86 5.75
C GLY A 37 -2.28 -4.40 4.56
N ALA A 38 -3.19 -5.34 4.81
CA ALA A 38 -3.98 -5.90 3.73
C ALA A 38 -4.85 -4.83 3.07
N THR A 39 -5.40 -3.93 3.89
CA THR A 39 -6.21 -2.85 3.35
C THR A 39 -5.38 -1.93 2.48
N ALA A 40 -4.16 -1.60 2.92
CA ALA A 40 -3.28 -0.75 2.14
C ALA A 40 -2.92 -1.40 0.81
N GLU A 41 -2.63 -2.69 0.82
CA GLU A 41 -2.29 -3.40 -0.40
C GLU A 41 -3.46 -3.40 -1.37
N ASN A 42 -4.66 -3.71 -0.88
CA ASN A 42 -5.83 -3.75 -1.74
C ASN A 42 -6.18 -2.37 -2.28
N PHE A 43 -6.07 -1.35 -1.45
CA PHE A 43 -6.32 0.01 -1.90
C PHE A 43 -5.36 0.38 -3.02
N THR A 44 -4.10 0.01 -2.85
CA THR A 44 -3.07 0.37 -3.84
C THR A 44 -3.33 -0.33 -5.17
N LEU A 45 -3.70 -1.60 -5.13
CA LEU A 45 -4.00 -2.30 -6.38
C LEU A 45 -5.17 -1.64 -7.11
N GLY A 46 -6.20 -1.27 -6.37
CA GLY A 46 -7.35 -0.62 -6.98
C GLY A 46 -7.02 0.78 -7.46
N TYR A 47 -6.26 1.52 -6.69
CA TYR A 47 -5.90 2.88 -7.07
C TYR A 47 -5.06 2.89 -8.33
N LEU A 48 -4.13 1.95 -8.45
CA LEU A 48 -3.25 1.88 -9.61
C LEU A 48 -3.88 1.14 -10.77
N GLN A 49 -4.96 0.40 -10.53
CA GLN A 49 -5.60 -0.42 -11.54
C GLN A 49 -4.62 -1.43 -12.11
N ARG A 50 -3.83 -2.03 -11.21
CA ARG A 50 -2.84 -3.03 -11.57
C ARG A 50 -3.00 -4.24 -10.69
N THR A 51 -2.60 -5.40 -11.19
CA THR A 51 -2.50 -6.58 -10.37
C THR A 51 -1.11 -6.64 -9.74
N GLU A 52 -0.98 -7.50 -8.75
CA GLU A 52 0.33 -7.70 -8.12
C GLU A 52 1.36 -8.16 -9.15
N ALA A 53 0.96 -9.05 -10.05
CA ALA A 53 1.86 -9.54 -11.07
C ALA A 53 2.33 -8.42 -11.99
N GLU A 54 1.42 -7.51 -12.31
CA GLU A 54 1.80 -6.38 -13.16
C GLU A 54 2.80 -5.47 -12.47
N LEU A 55 2.62 -5.26 -11.17
CA LEU A 55 3.56 -4.42 -10.42
C LEU A 55 4.93 -5.06 -10.36
N LYS A 56 4.98 -6.38 -10.15
CA LYS A 56 6.26 -7.07 -10.14
C LYS A 56 6.95 -6.95 -11.48
N ALA A 57 6.19 -7.06 -12.56
CA ALA A 57 6.77 -6.95 -13.89
C ALA A 57 7.36 -5.58 -14.16
N MET A 58 6.91 -4.56 -13.44
CA MET A 58 7.42 -3.21 -13.60
C MET A 58 8.67 -2.94 -12.77
N ASN A 59 9.12 -3.92 -11.99
CA ASN A 59 10.30 -3.76 -11.16
C ASN A 59 11.53 -4.19 -11.95
N ASP A 60 12.27 -3.21 -12.45
CA ASP A 60 13.44 -3.48 -13.27
C ASP A 60 14.55 -4.16 -12.50
N GLN A 61 14.61 -3.95 -11.21
CA GLN A 61 15.68 -4.51 -10.40
C GLN A 61 15.45 -5.96 -10.07
N ASP A 62 14.20 -6.33 -9.79
CA ASP A 62 13.89 -7.70 -9.41
C ASP A 62 12.43 -7.98 -9.72
N PRO A 63 12.13 -8.60 -10.88
CA PRO A 63 10.72 -8.81 -11.26
C PRO A 63 9.98 -9.80 -10.39
N THR A 64 10.63 -10.42 -9.42
CA THR A 64 9.93 -11.30 -8.48
C THR A 64 9.39 -10.54 -7.28
N LEU A 65 9.69 -9.25 -7.17
CA LEU A 65 9.28 -8.44 -6.04
C LEU A 65 8.51 -7.22 -6.52
N VAL A 66 7.55 -6.78 -5.70
CA VAL A 66 6.88 -5.54 -5.95
C VAL A 66 7.88 -4.40 -5.75
N PRO A 67 7.84 -3.35 -6.59
CA PRO A 67 8.80 -2.26 -6.46
C PRO A 67 8.80 -1.64 -5.06
N GLU A 68 9.98 -1.23 -4.62
CA GLU A 68 10.14 -0.70 -3.28
C GLU A 68 9.27 0.54 -3.03
N ASP A 69 9.09 1.36 -4.05
CA ASP A 69 8.25 2.54 -3.88
C ASP A 69 6.81 2.17 -3.53
N ILE A 70 6.33 1.07 -4.09
CA ILE A 70 4.99 0.57 -3.77
C ILE A 70 4.94 0.11 -2.31
N VAL A 71 5.99 -0.59 -1.87
CA VAL A 71 6.06 -1.05 -0.49
C VAL A 71 6.05 0.16 0.46
N SER A 72 6.87 1.15 0.16
CA SER A 72 6.94 2.34 0.99
C SER A 72 5.61 3.09 1.04
N ALA A 73 4.93 3.17 -0.10
CA ALA A 73 3.64 3.85 -0.14
C ALA A 73 2.62 3.12 0.72
N CYS A 74 2.62 1.79 0.67
CA CYS A 74 1.69 1.03 1.50
C CYS A 74 1.99 1.21 2.97
N LEU A 75 3.26 1.31 3.34
CA LEU A 75 3.61 1.55 4.73
C LEU A 75 3.15 2.93 5.19
N LEU A 76 3.18 3.92 4.29
CA LEU A 76 2.61 5.23 4.62
C LEU A 76 1.12 5.13 4.90
N LEU A 77 0.41 4.32 4.12
CA LEU A 77 -1.02 4.14 4.36
C LEU A 77 -1.27 3.47 5.68
N VAL A 78 -0.48 2.43 6.00
CA VAL A 78 -0.63 1.75 7.27
C VAL A 78 -0.40 2.72 8.42
N ASP A 79 0.62 3.57 8.29
CA ASP A 79 0.90 4.56 9.31
C ASP A 79 -0.28 5.51 9.48
N ALA A 80 -0.85 5.96 8.37
CA ALA A 80 -2.00 6.86 8.42
C ALA A 80 -3.18 6.18 9.10
N TYR A 81 -3.46 4.93 8.75
CA TYR A 81 -4.55 4.18 9.37
C TYR A 81 -4.31 4.04 10.87
N TYR A 82 -3.09 3.75 11.26
CA TYR A 82 -2.77 3.52 12.66
C TYR A 82 -2.88 4.81 13.47
N GLN A 83 -2.41 5.92 12.91
CA GLN A 83 -2.43 7.20 13.61
C GLN A 83 -3.84 7.77 13.68
N HIS A 84 -4.67 7.46 12.70
CA HIS A 84 -6.01 8.02 12.61
C HIS A 84 -7.02 6.90 12.56
N ARG A 85 -7.23 6.26 13.70
CA ARG A 85 -8.03 5.02 13.74
C ARG A 85 -9.52 5.23 13.64
N GLY A 86 -9.96 6.46 13.58
CA GLY A 86 -11.37 6.74 13.34
C GLY A 86 -11.63 6.87 11.86
N PRO A 87 -12.79 7.44 11.51
CA PRO A 87 -13.08 7.69 10.10
C PRO A 87 -12.02 8.60 9.50
N ILE A 88 -11.69 8.34 8.25
CA ILE A 88 -10.68 9.16 7.59
C ILE A 88 -11.26 10.53 7.31
N SER A 89 -10.61 11.55 7.86
CA SER A 89 -11.03 12.93 7.64
C SER A 89 -10.46 13.43 6.32
N GLN A 90 -10.94 14.56 5.88
CA GLN A 90 -10.45 15.16 4.66
C GLN A 90 -8.99 15.52 4.78
N GLN A 91 -8.57 15.91 5.97
CA GLN A 91 -7.17 16.23 6.19
C GLN A 91 -6.30 15.00 6.04
N ASN A 92 -6.79 13.86 6.50
CA ASN A 92 -6.03 12.62 6.36
C ASN A 92 -5.90 12.22 4.90
N MET A 93 -6.93 12.44 4.11
CA MET A 93 -6.85 12.18 2.69
C MET A 93 -5.78 13.04 2.03
N TYR A 94 -5.65 14.25 2.48
CA TYR A 94 -4.61 15.14 1.98
C TYR A 94 -3.23 14.56 2.22
N LEU A 95 -2.98 14.08 3.43
CA LEU A 95 -1.67 13.53 3.75
C LEU A 95 -1.37 12.30 2.90
N ILE A 96 -2.38 11.47 2.69
CA ILE A 96 -2.22 10.28 1.87
C ILE A 96 -1.85 10.69 0.45
N ASP A 97 -2.58 11.64 -0.11
CA ASP A 97 -2.30 12.07 -1.47
C ASP A 97 -0.89 12.61 -1.61
N TYR A 98 -0.48 13.38 -0.64
CA TYR A 98 0.80 14.07 -0.74
C TYR A 98 1.98 13.14 -0.83
N GLY A 99 2.13 12.24 0.12
CA GLY A 99 3.26 11.34 0.15
C GLY A 99 3.03 10.10 -0.69
N TYR A 100 1.85 9.53 -0.56
CA TYR A 100 1.50 8.28 -1.21
C TYR A 100 1.51 8.42 -2.73
N ASP A 101 0.82 9.44 -3.23
CA ASP A 101 0.69 9.58 -4.67
C ASP A 101 2.03 9.83 -5.34
N ALA A 102 2.89 10.59 -4.69
CA ALA A 102 4.21 10.84 -5.25
C ALA A 102 5.00 9.55 -5.48
N LEU A 103 4.77 8.55 -4.64
CA LEU A 103 5.51 7.30 -4.76
C LEU A 103 4.93 6.37 -5.82
N VAL A 104 3.62 6.43 -6.06
CA VAL A 104 2.98 5.41 -6.88
C VAL A 104 2.45 5.90 -8.20
N MET A 105 2.42 7.21 -8.44
CA MET A 105 1.72 7.71 -9.61
C MET A 105 2.28 7.16 -10.92
N ARG A 106 3.57 6.89 -10.99
CA ARG A 106 4.15 6.40 -12.24
C ARG A 106 3.73 4.97 -12.53
N PHE A 107 3.19 4.26 -11.55
CA PHE A 107 2.72 2.88 -11.75
C PHE A 107 1.24 2.83 -12.09
N ARG A 108 0.55 3.93 -12.03
CA ARG A 108 -0.88 3.94 -12.22
C ARG A 108 -1.23 3.80 -13.68
N LYS A 109 -2.15 2.89 -13.97
CA LYS A 109 -2.60 2.66 -15.32
C LYS A 109 -3.59 3.75 -15.72
N GLY A 110 -3.49 4.21 -16.95
CA GLY A 110 -4.51 5.07 -17.50
C GLY A 110 -4.39 6.53 -17.14
N THR A 111 -3.24 6.97 -16.64
CA THR A 111 -3.08 8.39 -16.38
C THR A 111 -2.77 9.09 -17.69
N TYR A 112 -1.58 9.62 -17.82
CA TYR A 112 -1.25 10.33 -19.04
C TYR A 112 -1.10 9.40 -20.22
N SER A 113 -0.64 8.21 -19.95
CA SER A 113 -0.36 7.29 -21.03
C SER A 113 -1.58 7.00 -21.85
N SER A 114 -2.75 7.04 -21.23
CA SER A 114 -3.96 6.76 -22.02
C SER A 114 -4.16 7.80 -23.11
N VAL A 115 -3.79 9.01 -22.83
CA VAL A 115 -3.88 10.07 -23.83
C VAL A 115 -2.89 9.81 -24.94
N ASP A 116 -1.67 9.49 -24.54
CA ASP A 116 -0.63 9.26 -25.53
C ASP A 116 -0.98 8.10 -26.42
N GLU A 117 -1.50 7.07 -25.85
CA GLU A 117 -1.80 5.88 -26.64
C GLU A 117 -2.85 6.13 -27.66
N GLU A 118 -3.79 6.99 -27.33
CA GLU A 118 -4.87 7.22 -28.26
C GLU A 118 -4.42 7.90 -29.50
N GLU A 119 -3.35 8.63 -29.40
CA GLU A 119 -2.90 9.34 -30.56
C GLU A 119 -2.29 8.46 -31.58
N ASP A 120 -2.00 7.27 -31.23
CA ASP A 120 -1.49 6.35 -32.23
C ASP A 120 -2.51 5.96 -33.26
#